data_2943ce467dd2ed02ed41f9c3310cab4f
#
_entry.id   2943ce467dd2ed02ed41f9c3310cab4f
#
_cell.length_a   1.000
_cell.length_b   1.000
_cell.length_c   1.000
_cell.angle_alpha   90.00
_cell.angle_beta   90.00
_cell.angle_gamma   90.00
#
_symmetry.space_group_name_H-M   'P 1'
#
loop_
_entity.id
_entity.type
_entity.pdbx_description
1 polymer ?
#
loop_
_entity_poly.entity_id
_entity_poly.type
_entity_poly.pdbx_seq_one_letter_code
_entity_poly.pdbx_strand_id
1 'polypeptide(L)'
;MTRPLRTVVCGTNFGRFYTRAVRDHPDLTLVGILSTGSRYSREHARSSGVPAFTSVDDLPAEVDVACVVVPGAVSGGTGTDLAVALLERGVHVLQEHPVHPDEIAGCLRVARAAGVQYRVNTHYRHLDPVRTFLGAAARLRAQRNLLFVDVASSVHVLQPLADILVRAVGGVRPRTLSEPYGPGPLRTVHGELAGVPLTLRVQNQIDPADRDNHALFWHRIAVGTDGGVLTLADTHGPVLWSPRLHAPRDTDGRLLTGGTGAGPSMPLPTTSVLGAPQQPTYAQAFDGWWPQAVGSALTELVEAVRAGGDPLRGGQPDLAMAGWWREVMERLGPPELISPATPVPLPAERVGPAVTGYGSSAEFFDLAARDHVERSGPAVVAALAGVDPADGPILEIGAGTGLVTEAVARAFPQAAVVAAEPEAAMRAILTSRVDAQPALRDRVSVVAAAAQDLELPPRLSAVVLCGVLGHLDAEARRRLLAELRRRLPPGGPMVVELMGLSEPVTMPPVRLVTRRLGEHRYEWWMSGEPVGPDRMRLDTTWRVRRGDEPVREVHDSYLWFTVTVAQVAAEAGLEHEPLPGLPHAGVLRVPLTT
;
A
#
# COMPACT_ATOMS: atom_id res chain seq x y z
N MET A 1 -9.07 -34.29 17.85
CA MET A 1 -8.39 -32.96 17.82
C MET A 1 -7.17 -33.05 18.72
N THR A 2 -5.99 -32.76 18.23
CA THR A 2 -4.76 -32.70 19.05
C THR A 2 -4.85 -31.52 20.01
N ARG A 3 -4.40 -31.69 21.27
CA ARG A 3 -4.39 -30.60 22.24
C ARG A 3 -3.50 -29.44 21.77
N PRO A 4 -3.84 -28.16 22.07
CA PRO A 4 -2.94 -27.05 21.84
C PRO A 4 -1.62 -27.22 22.59
N LEU A 5 -0.49 -26.82 21.98
CA LEU A 5 0.84 -26.90 22.57
C LEU A 5 1.01 -25.79 23.62
N ARG A 6 1.47 -26.16 24.80
CA ARG A 6 1.72 -25.26 25.93
C ARG A 6 2.99 -24.45 25.68
N THR A 7 2.85 -23.15 25.48
CA THR A 7 3.91 -22.28 24.99
C THR A 7 4.33 -21.26 26.04
N VAL A 8 5.64 -21.11 26.23
CA VAL A 8 6.26 -20.03 27.02
C VAL A 8 6.95 -19.01 26.09
N VAL A 9 6.86 -17.73 26.43
CA VAL A 9 7.60 -16.66 25.76
C VAL A 9 8.71 -16.16 26.65
N CYS A 10 9.95 -16.22 26.14
CA CYS A 10 11.15 -15.79 26.85
C CYS A 10 11.59 -14.41 26.35
N GLY A 11 11.59 -13.41 27.24
CA GLY A 11 11.83 -12.01 26.90
C GLY A 11 10.53 -11.21 26.71
N THR A 12 10.58 -9.91 26.98
CA THR A 12 9.37 -9.06 27.01
C THR A 12 9.49 -7.78 26.18
N ASN A 13 10.64 -7.43 25.67
CA ASN A 13 10.79 -6.27 24.78
C ASN A 13 10.11 -6.58 23.44
N PHE A 14 10.80 -7.26 22.54
CA PHE A 14 10.23 -7.76 21.30
C PHE A 14 9.26 -8.94 21.54
N GLY A 15 9.41 -9.68 22.63
CA GLY A 15 8.56 -10.78 23.07
C GLY A 15 7.07 -10.45 23.20
N ARG A 16 6.68 -9.18 23.32
CA ARG A 16 5.28 -8.75 23.32
C ARG A 16 4.55 -9.13 22.02
N PHE A 17 5.24 -9.09 20.87
CA PHE A 17 4.66 -9.53 19.59
C PHE A 17 4.43 -11.04 19.56
N TYR A 18 5.36 -11.80 20.16
CA TYR A 18 5.22 -13.24 20.32
C TYR A 18 4.11 -13.62 21.29
N THR A 19 4.01 -12.90 22.41
CA THR A 19 2.91 -13.10 23.37
C THR A 19 1.56 -12.95 22.70
N ARG A 20 1.38 -11.93 21.87
CA ARG A 20 0.16 -11.73 21.12
C ARG A 20 -0.05 -12.82 20.08
N ALA A 21 0.96 -13.15 19.29
CA ALA A 21 0.90 -14.19 18.28
C ALA A 21 0.53 -15.55 18.87
N VAL A 22 1.10 -15.94 20.01
CA VAL A 22 0.78 -17.20 20.71
C VAL A 22 -0.67 -17.22 21.21
N ARG A 23 -1.16 -16.09 21.75
CA ARG A 23 -2.56 -15.99 22.22
C ARG A 23 -3.58 -16.07 21.10
N ASP A 24 -3.25 -15.54 19.95
CA ASP A 24 -4.14 -15.51 18.78
C ASP A 24 -4.05 -16.81 17.96
N HIS A 25 -3.08 -17.70 18.25
CA HIS A 25 -2.85 -18.92 17.49
C HIS A 25 -3.74 -20.09 17.97
N PRO A 26 -4.49 -20.74 17.06
CA PRO A 26 -5.48 -21.77 17.46
C PRO A 26 -4.86 -23.04 18.07
N ASP A 27 -3.62 -23.35 17.73
CA ASP A 27 -2.91 -24.56 18.14
C ASP A 27 -1.96 -24.36 19.32
N LEU A 28 -1.90 -23.17 19.89
CA LEU A 28 -0.99 -22.82 21.00
C LEU A 28 -1.78 -22.31 22.21
N THR A 29 -1.22 -22.51 23.40
CA THR A 29 -1.73 -21.93 24.66
C THR A 29 -0.57 -21.29 25.39
N LEU A 30 -0.65 -19.98 25.63
CA LEU A 30 0.33 -19.28 26.44
C LEU A 30 0.21 -19.73 27.90
N VAL A 31 1.32 -20.28 28.47
CA VAL A 31 1.33 -20.80 29.84
C VAL A 31 2.29 -20.04 30.76
N GLY A 32 3.06 -19.11 30.25
CA GLY A 32 3.94 -18.28 31.07
C GLY A 32 4.87 -17.38 30.27
N ILE A 33 5.47 -16.44 30.98
CA ILE A 33 6.51 -15.55 30.47
C ILE A 33 7.77 -15.74 31.30
N LEU A 34 8.88 -16.07 30.63
CA LEU A 34 10.20 -16.21 31.25
C LEU A 34 11.01 -14.95 30.99
N SER A 35 11.55 -14.32 32.04
CA SER A 35 12.30 -13.09 31.94
C SER A 35 13.21 -12.88 33.16
N THR A 36 14.01 -11.83 33.15
CA THR A 36 14.85 -11.44 34.32
C THR A 36 14.05 -10.93 35.51
N GLY A 37 12.72 -10.90 35.46
CA GLY A 37 11.87 -10.49 36.57
C GLY A 37 11.81 -8.98 36.80
N SER A 38 12.02 -8.15 35.79
CA SER A 38 11.82 -6.70 35.88
C SER A 38 10.36 -6.34 36.22
N ARG A 39 10.12 -5.13 36.73
CA ARG A 39 8.77 -4.64 36.99
C ARG A 39 7.89 -4.75 35.72
N TYR A 40 8.44 -4.30 34.59
CA TYR A 40 7.75 -4.36 33.30
C TYR A 40 7.39 -5.79 32.90
N SER A 41 8.31 -6.75 33.03
CA SER A 41 8.03 -8.13 32.64
C SER A 41 6.98 -8.81 33.53
N ARG A 42 6.99 -8.54 34.84
CA ARG A 42 5.95 -9.01 35.76
C ARG A 42 4.56 -8.42 35.44
N GLU A 43 4.54 -7.14 35.06
CA GLU A 43 3.28 -6.48 34.68
C GLU A 43 2.74 -7.01 33.35
N HIS A 44 3.64 -7.25 32.38
CA HIS A 44 3.29 -7.88 31.10
C HIS A 44 2.74 -9.31 31.29
N ALA A 45 3.33 -10.13 32.15
CA ALA A 45 2.80 -11.46 32.46
C ALA A 45 1.41 -11.38 33.11
N ARG A 46 1.23 -10.47 34.09
CA ARG A 46 -0.05 -10.25 34.75
C ARG A 46 -1.15 -9.78 33.77
N SER A 47 -0.85 -8.81 32.93
CA SER A 47 -1.79 -8.33 31.91
C SER A 47 -2.11 -9.38 30.84
N SER A 48 -1.21 -10.33 30.64
CA SER A 48 -1.40 -11.49 29.76
C SER A 48 -2.15 -12.65 30.43
N GLY A 49 -2.42 -12.57 31.74
CA GLY A 49 -3.14 -13.59 32.49
C GLY A 49 -2.34 -14.86 32.77
N VAL A 50 -1.00 -14.79 32.78
CA VAL A 50 -0.12 -15.94 32.97
C VAL A 50 0.96 -15.68 34.01
N PRO A 51 1.54 -16.72 34.63
CA PRO A 51 2.64 -16.59 35.56
C PRO A 51 3.91 -16.03 34.90
N ALA A 52 4.70 -15.31 35.71
CA ALA A 52 6.04 -14.87 35.37
C ALA A 52 7.07 -15.83 36.00
N PHE A 53 8.01 -16.31 35.21
CA PHE A 53 9.13 -17.16 35.63
C PHE A 53 10.44 -16.42 35.48
N THR A 54 11.43 -16.77 36.31
CA THR A 54 12.76 -16.16 36.26
C THR A 54 13.88 -17.16 35.95
N SER A 55 13.58 -18.46 36.04
CA SER A 55 14.49 -19.55 35.70
C SER A 55 13.78 -20.58 34.83
N VAL A 56 14.55 -21.28 34.01
CA VAL A 56 14.07 -22.45 33.24
C VAL A 56 13.59 -23.55 34.19
N ASP A 57 14.22 -23.69 35.35
CA ASP A 57 13.87 -24.71 36.36
C ASP A 57 12.49 -24.46 36.99
N ASP A 58 12.03 -23.21 37.01
CA ASP A 58 10.71 -22.85 37.55
C ASP A 58 9.56 -23.16 36.57
N LEU A 59 9.90 -23.47 35.30
CA LEU A 59 8.86 -23.73 34.30
C LEU A 59 8.13 -25.05 34.57
N PRO A 60 6.80 -25.13 34.31
CA PRO A 60 6.06 -26.38 34.38
C PRO A 60 6.68 -27.48 33.49
N ALA A 61 6.57 -28.74 33.96
CA ALA A 61 7.11 -29.88 33.22
C ALA A 61 6.42 -30.09 31.85
N GLU A 62 5.19 -29.60 31.71
CA GLU A 62 4.39 -29.80 30.51
C GLU A 62 4.49 -28.64 29.50
N VAL A 63 5.58 -27.87 29.49
CA VAL A 63 5.86 -26.88 28.43
C VAL A 63 6.28 -27.64 27.17
N ASP A 64 5.59 -27.41 26.06
CA ASP A 64 5.85 -28.04 24.78
C ASP A 64 6.75 -27.16 23.88
N VAL A 65 6.51 -25.82 23.88
CA VAL A 65 7.17 -24.86 22.98
C VAL A 65 7.68 -23.65 23.75
N ALA A 66 8.84 -23.16 23.39
CA ALA A 66 9.39 -21.90 23.87
C ALA A 66 9.72 -20.97 22.69
N CYS A 67 9.26 -19.72 22.78
CA CYS A 67 9.70 -18.63 21.92
C CYS A 67 10.84 -17.89 22.62
N VAL A 68 12.07 -18.08 22.16
CA VAL A 68 13.24 -17.40 22.75
C VAL A 68 13.48 -16.08 22.05
N VAL A 69 13.03 -14.98 22.69
CA VAL A 69 13.09 -13.61 22.19
C VAL A 69 14.05 -12.79 23.07
N VAL A 70 15.19 -13.39 23.31
CA VAL A 70 16.30 -12.82 24.08
C VAL A 70 17.51 -12.73 23.15
N PRO A 71 18.26 -11.61 23.12
CA PRO A 71 19.43 -11.47 22.26
C PRO A 71 20.42 -12.63 22.44
N GLY A 72 20.90 -13.19 21.31
CA GLY A 72 21.99 -14.17 21.31
C GLY A 72 23.38 -13.55 21.44
N ALA A 73 24.45 -14.36 21.35
CA ALA A 73 25.84 -13.91 21.52
C ALA A 73 26.25 -12.82 20.52
N VAL A 74 25.72 -12.85 19.29
CA VAL A 74 25.93 -11.80 18.27
C VAL A 74 25.55 -10.41 18.77
N SER A 75 24.52 -10.34 19.61
CA SER A 75 24.02 -9.09 20.20
C SER A 75 24.44 -8.92 21.66
N GLY A 76 25.35 -9.76 22.15
CA GLY A 76 25.89 -9.69 23.52
C GLY A 76 24.97 -10.24 24.61
N GLY A 77 24.02 -11.11 24.25
CA GLY A 77 23.07 -11.75 25.18
C GLY A 77 23.27 -13.26 25.33
N THR A 78 22.45 -13.87 26.17
CA THR A 78 22.47 -15.30 26.53
C THR A 78 21.29 -16.08 25.91
N GLY A 79 20.68 -15.57 24.85
CA GLY A 79 19.49 -16.17 24.24
C GLY A 79 19.73 -17.61 23.75
N THR A 80 20.92 -17.89 23.23
CA THR A 80 21.27 -19.23 22.74
C THR A 80 21.50 -20.20 23.90
N ASP A 81 22.12 -19.78 25.02
CA ASP A 81 22.25 -20.62 26.21
C ASP A 81 20.88 -21.01 26.76
N LEU A 82 19.95 -20.04 26.77
CA LEU A 82 18.56 -20.27 27.14
C LEU A 82 17.86 -21.25 26.19
N ALA A 83 18.09 -21.12 24.88
CA ALA A 83 17.54 -22.04 23.89
C ALA A 83 18.05 -23.46 24.11
N VAL A 84 19.35 -23.64 24.36
CA VAL A 84 19.99 -24.93 24.67
C VAL A 84 19.37 -25.56 25.92
N ALA A 85 19.26 -24.81 27.03
CA ALA A 85 18.65 -25.32 28.26
C ALA A 85 17.20 -25.79 28.08
N LEU A 86 16.41 -25.08 27.26
CA LEU A 86 15.03 -25.48 26.93
C LEU A 86 14.99 -26.72 26.04
N LEU A 87 15.88 -26.82 25.02
CA LEU A 87 15.99 -27.99 24.15
C LEU A 87 16.38 -29.24 24.95
N GLU A 88 17.36 -29.15 25.85
CA GLU A 88 17.79 -30.26 26.74
C GLU A 88 16.65 -30.75 27.64
N ARG A 89 15.73 -29.87 27.99
CA ARG A 89 14.51 -30.16 28.75
C ARG A 89 13.39 -30.80 27.91
N GLY A 90 13.61 -30.99 26.62
CA GLY A 90 12.62 -31.57 25.69
C GLY A 90 11.57 -30.57 25.19
N VAL A 91 11.87 -29.27 25.21
CA VAL A 91 11.00 -28.20 24.74
C VAL A 91 11.39 -27.82 23.31
N HIS A 92 10.40 -27.74 22.39
CA HIS A 92 10.61 -27.22 21.04
C HIS A 92 10.90 -25.70 21.09
N VAL A 93 11.84 -25.20 20.28
CA VAL A 93 12.27 -23.81 20.35
C VAL A 93 12.11 -23.09 19.01
N LEU A 94 11.50 -21.91 19.06
CA LEU A 94 11.57 -20.86 18.04
C LEU A 94 12.42 -19.72 18.60
N GLN A 95 13.62 -19.50 18.05
CA GLN A 95 14.53 -18.44 18.50
C GLN A 95 14.48 -17.25 17.55
N GLU A 96 14.35 -16.04 18.11
CA GLU A 96 14.41 -14.78 17.35
C GLU A 96 15.82 -14.49 16.85
N HIS A 97 15.91 -14.00 15.63
CA HIS A 97 17.16 -13.54 15.03
C HIS A 97 17.72 -12.28 15.76
N PRO A 98 19.03 -11.95 15.59
CA PRO A 98 20.06 -12.68 14.85
C PRO A 98 20.68 -13.82 15.66
N VAL A 99 20.95 -14.95 14.99
CA VAL A 99 21.62 -16.11 15.58
C VAL A 99 22.81 -16.52 14.70
N HIS A 100 23.98 -16.70 15.32
CA HIS A 100 25.18 -17.10 14.58
C HIS A 100 25.06 -18.54 14.04
N PRO A 101 25.60 -18.85 12.85
CA PRO A 101 25.49 -20.21 12.29
C PRO A 101 26.06 -21.30 13.20
N ASP A 102 27.11 -21.04 13.98
CA ASP A 102 27.66 -22.01 14.92
C ASP A 102 26.72 -22.27 16.10
N GLU A 103 26.01 -21.25 16.57
CA GLU A 103 24.95 -21.36 17.59
C GLU A 103 23.77 -22.17 17.04
N ILE A 104 23.33 -21.88 15.79
CA ILE A 104 22.27 -22.67 15.10
C ILE A 104 22.69 -24.14 15.02
N ALA A 105 23.93 -24.42 14.58
CA ALA A 105 24.44 -25.78 14.48
C ALA A 105 24.50 -26.48 15.84
N GLY A 106 24.84 -25.75 16.91
CA GLY A 106 24.80 -26.22 18.29
C GLY A 106 23.39 -26.62 18.72
N CYS A 107 22.44 -25.68 18.60
CA CYS A 107 21.03 -25.89 18.95
C CYS A 107 20.39 -27.04 18.17
N LEU A 108 20.68 -27.17 16.87
CA LEU A 108 20.17 -28.28 16.04
C LEU A 108 20.68 -29.66 16.51
N ARG A 109 21.93 -29.74 16.97
CA ARG A 109 22.48 -30.99 17.53
C ARG A 109 21.79 -31.39 18.84
N VAL A 110 21.58 -30.39 19.73
CA VAL A 110 20.86 -30.59 20.99
C VAL A 110 19.41 -30.98 20.71
N ALA A 111 18.73 -30.24 19.82
CA ALA A 111 17.35 -30.54 19.43
C ALA A 111 17.19 -31.97 18.90
N ARG A 112 18.13 -32.45 18.07
CA ARG A 112 18.13 -33.84 17.58
C ARG A 112 18.31 -34.83 18.69
N ALA A 113 19.25 -34.60 19.60
CA ALA A 113 19.50 -35.50 20.73
C ALA A 113 18.28 -35.59 21.67
N ALA A 114 17.58 -34.48 21.89
CA ALA A 114 16.36 -34.41 22.70
C ALA A 114 15.07 -34.81 21.96
N GLY A 115 15.11 -35.04 20.64
CA GLY A 115 13.92 -35.39 19.84
C GLY A 115 12.94 -34.24 19.64
N VAL A 116 13.41 -32.99 19.67
CA VAL A 116 12.58 -31.76 19.57
C VAL A 116 12.94 -30.92 18.34
N GLN A 117 12.12 -29.94 18.00
CA GLN A 117 12.36 -29.02 16.89
C GLN A 117 13.04 -27.73 17.35
N TYR A 118 13.92 -27.22 16.51
CA TYR A 118 14.54 -25.91 16.65
C TYR A 118 14.46 -25.15 15.33
N ARG A 119 14.07 -23.87 15.37
CA ARG A 119 13.99 -22.96 14.22
C ARG A 119 14.46 -21.57 14.61
N VAL A 120 15.04 -20.87 13.65
CA VAL A 120 15.30 -19.43 13.75
C VAL A 120 14.15 -18.67 13.10
N ASN A 121 13.62 -17.68 13.79
CA ASN A 121 12.59 -16.81 13.26
C ASN A 121 13.20 -15.54 12.67
N THR A 122 12.94 -15.32 11.39
CA THR A 122 13.17 -14.05 10.67
C THR A 122 11.82 -13.52 10.20
N HIS A 123 10.91 -13.21 11.09
CA HIS A 123 9.49 -12.97 10.86
C HIS A 123 9.15 -12.12 9.61
N TYR A 124 10.08 -11.29 9.12
CA TYR A 124 9.88 -10.41 7.94
C TYR A 124 9.44 -11.15 6.67
N ARG A 125 9.93 -12.39 6.44
CA ARG A 125 9.52 -13.19 5.27
C ARG A 125 8.03 -13.54 5.25
N HIS A 126 7.37 -13.44 6.38
CA HIS A 126 5.95 -13.73 6.54
C HIS A 126 5.05 -12.49 6.40
N LEU A 127 5.61 -11.28 6.31
CA LEU A 127 4.86 -10.07 6.02
C LEU A 127 4.24 -10.15 4.61
N ASP A 128 3.01 -9.71 4.45
CA ASP A 128 2.27 -9.83 3.19
C ASP A 128 2.99 -9.26 1.96
N PRO A 129 3.63 -8.06 2.01
CA PRO A 129 4.40 -7.57 0.87
C PRO A 129 5.60 -8.46 0.55
N VAL A 130 6.30 -8.97 1.56
CA VAL A 130 7.45 -9.86 1.36
C VAL A 130 7.00 -11.21 0.81
N ARG A 131 5.90 -11.77 1.30
CA ARG A 131 5.29 -13.00 0.74
C ARG A 131 4.88 -12.80 -0.72
N THR A 132 4.25 -11.66 -1.03
CA THR A 132 3.89 -11.30 -2.41
C THR A 132 5.12 -11.23 -3.31
N PHE A 133 6.18 -10.57 -2.83
CA PHE A 133 7.46 -10.47 -3.53
C PHE A 133 8.09 -11.86 -3.75
N LEU A 134 8.17 -12.69 -2.72
CA LEU A 134 8.74 -14.05 -2.81
C LEU A 134 7.93 -14.95 -3.76
N GLY A 135 6.60 -14.87 -3.70
CA GLY A 135 5.72 -15.59 -4.62
C GLY A 135 5.91 -15.14 -6.08
N ALA A 136 6.05 -13.82 -6.31
CA ALA A 136 6.34 -13.28 -7.64
C ALA A 136 7.73 -13.68 -8.14
N ALA A 137 8.76 -13.60 -7.30
CA ALA A 137 10.12 -14.04 -7.62
C ALA A 137 10.18 -15.54 -7.99
N ALA A 138 9.46 -16.38 -7.26
CA ALA A 138 9.35 -17.80 -7.58
C ALA A 138 8.71 -18.05 -8.95
N ARG A 139 7.63 -17.31 -9.27
CA ARG A 139 6.99 -17.38 -10.61
C ARG A 139 7.90 -16.89 -11.72
N LEU A 140 8.69 -15.83 -11.48
CA LEU A 140 9.67 -15.33 -12.46
C LEU A 140 10.75 -16.37 -12.73
N ARG A 141 11.33 -16.96 -11.69
CA ARG A 141 12.36 -18.03 -11.83
C ARG A 141 11.86 -19.25 -12.58
N ALA A 142 10.59 -19.58 -12.45
CA ALA A 142 9.99 -20.68 -13.20
C ALA A 142 9.85 -20.39 -14.70
N GLN A 143 9.90 -19.12 -15.11
CA GLN A 143 9.68 -18.70 -16.49
C GLN A 143 10.92 -18.11 -17.16
N ARG A 144 11.82 -17.49 -16.39
CA ARG A 144 12.96 -16.70 -16.88
C ARG A 144 14.18 -16.86 -15.98
N ASN A 145 15.36 -16.70 -16.55
CA ASN A 145 16.59 -16.59 -15.78
C ASN A 145 16.67 -15.24 -15.09
N LEU A 146 17.10 -15.23 -13.83
CA LEU A 146 17.43 -14.00 -13.14
C LEU A 146 18.76 -13.46 -13.67
N LEU A 147 18.79 -12.17 -14.02
CA LEU A 147 19.96 -11.50 -14.58
C LEU A 147 20.74 -10.74 -13.52
N PHE A 148 20.05 -10.19 -12.51
CA PHE A 148 20.67 -9.47 -11.40
C PHE A 148 19.75 -9.37 -10.19
N VAL A 149 20.37 -9.11 -9.05
CA VAL A 149 19.70 -8.68 -7.80
C VAL A 149 20.40 -7.43 -7.28
N ASP A 150 19.64 -6.34 -7.07
CA ASP A 150 20.11 -5.09 -6.46
C ASP A 150 19.37 -4.89 -5.13
N VAL A 151 20.14 -4.64 -4.06
CA VAL A 151 19.63 -4.65 -2.69
C VAL A 151 20.19 -3.48 -1.88
N ALA A 152 19.33 -2.89 -1.04
CA ALA A 152 19.78 -1.99 0.01
C ALA A 152 19.12 -2.37 1.34
N SER A 153 19.91 -2.38 2.43
CA SER A 153 19.44 -2.74 3.77
C SER A 153 20.28 -2.08 4.87
N SER A 154 19.76 -2.09 6.09
CA SER A 154 20.52 -1.73 7.28
C SER A 154 21.06 -2.98 7.98
N VAL A 155 22.20 -2.84 8.63
CA VAL A 155 22.97 -3.97 9.20
C VAL A 155 22.17 -4.78 10.24
N HIS A 156 21.32 -4.13 11.04
CA HIS A 156 20.55 -4.80 12.11
C HIS A 156 19.47 -5.76 11.56
N VAL A 157 19.01 -5.59 10.31
CA VAL A 157 18.03 -6.47 9.64
C VAL A 157 18.66 -7.31 8.52
N LEU A 158 19.99 -7.45 8.53
CA LEU A 158 20.72 -8.13 7.45
C LEU A 158 20.52 -9.65 7.47
N GLN A 159 20.27 -10.28 8.64
CA GLN A 159 19.97 -11.72 8.68
C GLN A 159 18.56 -12.03 8.11
N PRO A 160 17.49 -11.28 8.45
CA PRO A 160 16.23 -11.38 7.73
C PRO A 160 16.34 -11.13 6.22
N LEU A 161 17.15 -10.13 5.80
CA LEU A 161 17.43 -9.94 4.38
C LEU A 161 17.99 -11.18 3.73
N ALA A 162 18.96 -11.85 4.40
CA ALA A 162 19.56 -13.07 3.88
C ALA A 162 18.51 -14.16 3.65
N ASP A 163 17.56 -14.34 4.56
CA ASP A 163 16.46 -15.30 4.39
C ASP A 163 15.57 -14.94 3.18
N ILE A 164 15.21 -13.66 3.03
CA ILE A 164 14.41 -13.18 1.90
C ILE A 164 15.16 -13.43 0.58
N LEU A 165 16.44 -13.07 0.50
CA LEU A 165 17.22 -13.18 -0.74
C LEU A 165 17.44 -14.63 -1.16
N VAL A 166 17.82 -15.51 -0.22
CA VAL A 166 18.02 -16.94 -0.50
C VAL A 166 16.75 -17.56 -1.08
N ARG A 167 15.58 -17.17 -0.58
CA ARG A 167 14.28 -17.62 -1.11
C ARG A 167 13.96 -16.98 -2.45
N ALA A 168 14.23 -15.69 -2.62
CA ALA A 168 13.97 -14.98 -3.86
C ALA A 168 14.79 -15.52 -5.03
N VAL A 169 16.08 -15.83 -4.82
CA VAL A 169 16.94 -16.42 -5.88
C VAL A 169 16.88 -17.94 -5.94
N GLY A 170 16.36 -18.61 -4.89
CA GLY A 170 16.15 -20.06 -4.86
C GLY A 170 17.35 -20.89 -4.41
N GLY A 171 18.32 -20.28 -3.73
CA GLY A 171 19.49 -21.00 -3.20
C GLY A 171 20.55 -20.08 -2.62
N VAL A 172 21.65 -20.68 -2.15
CA VAL A 172 22.81 -19.96 -1.57
C VAL A 172 24.13 -20.22 -2.32
N ARG A 173 24.16 -21.14 -3.24
CA ARG A 173 25.38 -21.54 -3.98
C ARG A 173 25.12 -21.68 -5.47
N PRO A 174 26.10 -21.36 -6.34
CA PRO A 174 27.39 -20.75 -6.01
C PRO A 174 27.24 -19.33 -5.48
N ARG A 175 28.25 -18.82 -4.77
CA ARG A 175 28.26 -17.46 -4.22
C ARG A 175 29.67 -16.89 -4.14
N THR A 176 29.78 -15.57 -4.36
CA THR A 176 31.01 -14.80 -4.22
C THR A 176 30.68 -13.44 -3.64
N LEU A 177 31.62 -12.81 -2.94
CA LEU A 177 31.51 -11.45 -2.42
C LEU A 177 32.82 -10.70 -2.61
N SER A 178 32.77 -9.45 -3.09
CA SER A 178 33.91 -8.55 -3.20
C SER A 178 34.25 -7.94 -1.84
N GLU A 179 35.39 -7.25 -1.76
CA GLU A 179 35.66 -6.32 -0.68
C GLU A 179 34.64 -5.16 -0.74
N PRO A 180 34.23 -4.62 0.43
CA PRO A 180 33.28 -3.53 0.50
C PRO A 180 33.95 -2.21 0.10
N TYR A 181 33.20 -1.35 -0.57
CA TYR A 181 33.65 -0.01 -0.94
C TYR A 181 32.53 1.02 -0.79
N GLY A 182 32.87 2.29 -0.89
CA GLY A 182 31.96 3.43 -0.88
C GLY A 182 32.12 4.32 0.34
N PRO A 183 32.00 5.64 0.19
CA PRO A 183 31.96 6.61 1.28
C PRO A 183 30.58 6.70 1.92
N GLY A 184 30.51 7.30 3.10
CA GLY A 184 29.26 7.59 3.81
C GLY A 184 28.64 6.38 4.49
N PRO A 185 27.34 6.43 4.80
CA PRO A 185 26.68 5.41 5.61
C PRO A 185 26.51 4.06 4.93
N LEU A 186 26.60 4.03 3.59
CA LEU A 186 26.37 2.82 2.79
C LEU A 186 27.68 2.20 2.31
N ARG A 187 27.90 0.95 2.70
CA ARG A 187 28.98 0.10 2.18
C ARG A 187 28.41 -0.80 1.08
N THR A 188 29.05 -0.82 -0.08
CA THR A 188 28.61 -1.63 -1.22
C THR A 188 29.50 -2.85 -1.40
N VAL A 189 28.88 -3.99 -1.57
CA VAL A 189 29.51 -5.28 -1.87
C VAL A 189 28.91 -5.80 -3.17
N HIS A 190 29.74 -6.23 -4.10
CA HIS A 190 29.33 -6.95 -5.30
C HIS A 190 29.62 -8.44 -5.17
N GLY A 191 28.91 -9.25 -5.94
CA GLY A 191 29.18 -10.67 -6.00
C GLY A 191 28.12 -11.46 -6.74
N GLU A 192 27.93 -12.68 -6.31
CA GLU A 192 26.90 -13.58 -6.81
C GLU A 192 26.21 -14.29 -5.64
N LEU A 193 24.92 -14.58 -5.81
CA LEU A 193 24.15 -15.44 -4.91
C LEU A 193 23.33 -16.42 -5.75
N ALA A 194 23.53 -17.72 -5.55
CA ALA A 194 22.97 -18.79 -6.37
C ALA A 194 23.29 -18.65 -7.87
N GLY A 195 24.46 -18.08 -8.21
CA GLY A 195 24.88 -17.80 -9.58
C GLY A 195 24.21 -16.55 -10.20
N VAL A 196 23.44 -15.81 -9.42
CA VAL A 196 22.84 -14.54 -9.88
C VAL A 196 23.72 -13.37 -9.44
N PRO A 197 24.13 -12.48 -10.36
CA PRO A 197 24.86 -11.27 -10.01
C PRO A 197 24.16 -10.43 -8.95
N LEU A 198 24.89 -10.03 -7.92
CA LEU A 198 24.38 -9.32 -6.74
C LEU A 198 25.10 -7.99 -6.53
N THR A 199 24.34 -6.93 -6.30
CA THR A 199 24.82 -5.68 -5.70
C THR A 199 24.11 -5.49 -4.35
N LEU A 200 24.88 -5.43 -3.27
CA LEU A 200 24.37 -5.26 -1.91
C LEU A 200 24.93 -3.97 -1.30
N ARG A 201 24.05 -3.04 -0.95
CA ARG A 201 24.37 -1.80 -0.24
C ARG A 201 23.85 -1.88 1.19
N VAL A 202 24.75 -1.77 2.16
CA VAL A 202 24.41 -1.91 3.58
C VAL A 202 24.76 -0.63 4.32
N GLN A 203 23.78 -0.08 5.05
CA GLN A 203 24.05 0.89 6.09
C GLN A 203 24.73 0.15 7.25
N ASN A 204 26.07 0.20 7.29
CA ASN A 204 26.86 -0.48 8.29
C ASN A 204 27.17 0.43 9.49
N GLN A 205 26.10 0.96 10.11
CA GLN A 205 26.16 1.88 11.24
C GLN A 205 25.18 1.43 12.33
N ILE A 206 25.56 1.55 13.60
CA ILE A 206 24.71 1.23 14.76
C ILE A 206 24.90 2.29 15.84
N ASP A 207 23.80 2.78 16.41
CA ASP A 207 23.83 3.48 17.70
C ASP A 207 23.80 2.43 18.83
N PRO A 208 24.83 2.33 19.68
CA PRO A 208 24.83 1.37 20.78
C PRO A 208 23.72 1.59 21.80
N ALA A 209 23.23 2.83 21.94
CA ALA A 209 22.16 3.17 22.87
C ALA A 209 20.76 2.86 22.32
N ASP A 210 20.62 2.83 21.00
CA ASP A 210 19.33 2.62 20.32
C ASP A 210 19.52 1.88 18.98
N ARG A 211 19.79 0.58 19.06
CA ARG A 211 20.25 -0.23 17.92
C ARG A 211 19.27 -0.36 16.77
N ASP A 212 17.96 -0.23 17.05
CA ASP A 212 16.90 -0.59 16.10
C ASP A 212 16.31 0.64 15.37
N ASN A 213 16.53 1.87 15.88
CA ASN A 213 15.79 3.05 15.42
C ASN A 213 16.51 3.98 14.42
N HIS A 214 17.76 3.67 14.04
CA HIS A 214 18.55 4.52 13.15
C HIS A 214 18.74 3.96 11.74
N ALA A 215 17.91 3.01 11.36
CA ALA A 215 17.87 2.49 10.00
C ALA A 215 17.30 3.51 9.02
N LEU A 216 18.03 3.79 7.94
CA LEU A 216 17.54 4.62 6.84
C LEU A 216 16.47 3.91 6.01
N PHE A 217 16.54 2.59 5.94
CA PHE A 217 15.59 1.67 5.30
C PHE A 217 15.87 0.25 5.79
N TRP A 218 14.89 -0.64 5.63
CA TRP A 218 15.08 -2.03 6.07
C TRP A 218 15.42 -2.95 4.89
N HIS A 219 14.47 -3.23 3.99
CA HIS A 219 14.71 -4.14 2.87
C HIS A 219 14.21 -3.51 1.57
N ARG A 220 15.13 -3.11 0.70
CA ARG A 220 14.85 -2.73 -0.69
C ARG A 220 15.49 -3.76 -1.59
N ILE A 221 14.69 -4.40 -2.44
CA ILE A 221 15.16 -5.51 -3.26
C ILE A 221 14.59 -5.35 -4.66
N ALA A 222 15.46 -5.38 -5.68
CA ALA A 222 15.07 -5.46 -7.07
C ALA A 222 15.65 -6.72 -7.70
N VAL A 223 14.83 -7.50 -8.39
CA VAL A 223 15.22 -8.71 -9.13
C VAL A 223 14.90 -8.51 -10.59
N GLY A 224 15.93 -8.54 -11.44
CA GLY A 224 15.82 -8.29 -12.87
C GLY A 224 15.82 -9.57 -13.70
N THR A 225 15.01 -9.57 -14.76
CA THR A 225 14.97 -10.58 -15.83
C THR A 225 15.00 -9.89 -17.19
N ASP A 226 15.07 -10.64 -18.27
CA ASP A 226 14.92 -10.10 -19.63
C ASP A 226 13.51 -9.57 -19.93
N GLY A 227 12.50 -9.96 -19.11
CA GLY A 227 11.11 -9.50 -19.24
C GLY A 227 10.75 -8.28 -18.41
N GLY A 228 11.58 -7.87 -17.44
CA GLY A 228 11.32 -6.73 -16.56
C GLY A 228 11.95 -6.88 -15.18
N VAL A 229 11.58 -5.96 -14.28
CA VAL A 229 12.14 -5.87 -12.92
C VAL A 229 11.01 -5.97 -11.89
N LEU A 230 11.17 -6.89 -10.94
CA LEU A 230 10.35 -7.04 -9.75
C LEU A 230 11.01 -6.29 -8.59
N THR A 231 10.30 -5.40 -7.93
CA THR A 231 10.84 -4.58 -6.84
C THR A 231 10.00 -4.69 -5.57
N LEU A 232 10.63 -5.00 -4.45
CA LEU A 232 10.11 -4.72 -3.11
C LEU A 232 10.67 -3.35 -2.70
N ALA A 233 9.82 -2.34 -2.65
CA ALA A 233 10.24 -0.95 -2.41
C ALA A 233 10.72 -0.71 -0.97
N ASP A 234 10.08 -1.36 -0.02
CA ASP A 234 10.48 -1.47 1.39
C ASP A 234 9.85 -2.73 2.00
N THR A 235 10.23 -3.07 3.23
CA THR A 235 9.72 -4.23 3.99
C THR A 235 8.19 -4.30 4.04
N HIS A 236 7.53 -3.14 4.19
CA HIS A 236 6.08 -3.03 4.25
C HIS A 236 5.42 -2.72 2.88
N GLY A 237 6.19 -2.83 1.80
CA GLY A 237 5.73 -2.63 0.43
C GLY A 237 5.95 -1.21 -0.11
N PRO A 238 5.41 -0.89 -1.27
CA PRO A 238 4.71 -1.81 -2.18
C PRO A 238 5.64 -2.79 -2.92
N VAL A 239 5.03 -3.80 -3.55
CA VAL A 239 5.70 -4.67 -4.52
C VAL A 239 5.34 -4.20 -5.92
N LEU A 240 6.35 -3.94 -6.74
CA LEU A 240 6.18 -3.35 -8.07
C LEU A 240 6.69 -4.31 -9.14
N TRP A 241 5.97 -4.39 -10.25
CA TRP A 241 6.44 -5.02 -11.47
C TRP A 241 6.55 -3.98 -12.58
N SER A 242 7.75 -3.82 -13.13
CA SER A 242 8.02 -2.93 -14.27
C SER A 242 8.42 -3.79 -15.47
N PRO A 243 7.53 -3.99 -16.46
CA PRO A 243 7.86 -4.75 -17.65
C PRO A 243 8.95 -4.05 -18.47
N ARG A 244 9.79 -4.85 -19.15
CA ARG A 244 10.83 -4.30 -20.00
C ARG A 244 10.23 -3.64 -21.24
N LEU A 245 10.55 -2.38 -21.45
CA LEU A 245 10.17 -1.66 -22.67
C LEU A 245 10.95 -2.21 -23.87
N HIS A 246 10.23 -2.53 -24.94
CA HIS A 246 10.78 -2.79 -26.26
C HIS A 246 9.84 -2.22 -27.31
N ALA A 247 10.27 -1.20 -28.06
CA ALA A 247 9.59 -0.65 -29.22
C ALA A 247 10.31 -1.12 -30.50
N PRO A 248 9.63 -1.84 -31.40
CA PRO A 248 10.19 -2.19 -32.72
C PRO A 248 10.53 -0.94 -33.52
N ARG A 249 11.34 -1.12 -34.57
CA ARG A 249 11.66 -0.05 -35.52
C ARG A 249 11.05 -0.37 -36.88
N ASP A 250 10.65 0.68 -37.59
CA ASP A 250 10.26 0.57 -38.99
C ASP A 250 11.49 0.42 -39.92
N THR A 251 11.23 0.32 -41.21
CA THR A 251 12.30 0.20 -42.24
C THR A 251 13.23 1.40 -42.29
N ASP A 252 12.78 2.57 -41.83
CA ASP A 252 13.57 3.80 -41.76
C ASP A 252 14.27 3.98 -40.41
N GLY A 253 14.17 3.00 -39.50
CA GLY A 253 14.80 3.00 -38.18
C GLY A 253 14.07 3.80 -37.10
N ARG A 254 12.82 4.26 -37.35
CA ARG A 254 12.01 4.99 -36.38
C ARG A 254 11.31 4.04 -35.42
N LEU A 255 11.18 4.42 -34.15
CA LEU A 255 10.47 3.63 -33.15
C LEU A 255 8.97 3.60 -33.44
N LEU A 256 8.40 2.40 -33.44
CA LEU A 256 6.96 2.17 -33.53
C LEU A 256 6.35 2.20 -32.13
N THR A 257 5.84 3.37 -31.73
CA THR A 257 5.26 3.59 -30.39
C THR A 257 3.72 3.47 -30.35
N GLY A 258 3.07 3.20 -31.49
CA GLY A 258 1.63 3.02 -31.60
C GLY A 258 1.21 2.39 -32.94
N GLY A 259 -0.05 2.04 -33.08
CA GLY A 259 -0.63 1.44 -34.31
C GLY A 259 -0.25 -0.02 -34.53
N THR A 260 -0.58 -0.52 -35.76
CA THR A 260 -0.23 -1.87 -36.19
C THR A 260 1.28 -2.01 -36.33
N GLY A 261 1.87 -2.95 -35.59
CA GLY A 261 3.33 -3.17 -35.55
C GLY A 261 4.03 -2.65 -34.31
N ALA A 262 3.36 -1.88 -33.46
CA ALA A 262 3.84 -1.58 -32.13
C ALA A 262 4.09 -2.89 -31.33
N GLY A 263 5.22 -2.95 -30.62
CA GLY A 263 5.61 -4.16 -29.90
C GLY A 263 4.69 -4.50 -28.73
N PRO A 264 4.80 -5.72 -28.19
CA PRO A 264 3.93 -6.22 -27.11
C PRO A 264 4.06 -5.43 -25.79
N SER A 265 5.10 -4.61 -25.64
CA SER A 265 5.27 -3.74 -24.46
C SER A 265 4.33 -2.54 -24.45
N MET A 266 3.87 -2.08 -25.62
CA MET A 266 3.11 -0.82 -25.73
C MET A 266 1.77 -0.80 -24.97
N PRO A 267 0.97 -1.87 -24.93
CA PRO A 267 -0.28 -1.89 -24.17
C PRO A 267 -0.08 -2.18 -22.67
N LEU A 268 1.14 -2.48 -22.22
CA LEU A 268 1.40 -2.82 -20.82
C LEU A 268 1.53 -1.56 -19.97
N PRO A 269 1.01 -1.55 -18.74
CA PRO A 269 1.33 -0.52 -17.76
C PRO A 269 2.85 -0.45 -17.54
N THR A 270 3.42 0.74 -17.48
CA THR A 270 4.86 0.94 -17.22
C THR A 270 5.29 0.40 -15.87
N THR A 271 4.36 0.38 -14.91
CA THR A 271 4.55 -0.20 -13.58
C THR A 271 3.20 -0.67 -13.03
N SER A 272 3.17 -1.86 -12.45
CA SER A 272 2.01 -2.44 -11.78
C SER A 272 2.34 -2.70 -10.32
N VAL A 273 1.41 -2.40 -9.42
CA VAL A 273 1.48 -2.80 -8.01
C VAL A 273 0.97 -4.24 -7.90
N LEU A 274 1.75 -5.12 -7.28
CA LEU A 274 1.38 -6.52 -7.04
C LEU A 274 0.88 -6.68 -5.59
N GLY A 275 -0.17 -7.48 -5.42
CA GLY A 275 -0.83 -7.68 -4.12
C GLY A 275 -1.86 -6.60 -3.82
N ALA A 276 -2.36 -6.60 -2.59
CA ALA A 276 -3.31 -5.58 -2.14
C ALA A 276 -2.61 -4.22 -2.01
N PRO A 277 -3.20 -3.13 -2.50
CA PRO A 277 -2.67 -1.79 -2.32
C PRO A 277 -2.89 -1.34 -0.87
N GLN A 278 -2.03 -1.77 0.05
CA GLN A 278 -2.09 -1.40 1.45
C GLN A 278 -1.00 -0.38 1.75
N GLN A 279 -1.36 0.64 2.51
CA GLN A 279 -0.44 1.65 3.04
C GLN A 279 -0.61 1.72 4.57
N PRO A 280 -0.10 0.70 5.30
CA PRO A 280 -0.27 0.68 6.74
C PRO A 280 0.54 1.80 7.39
N THR A 281 0.01 2.37 8.45
CA THR A 281 0.83 3.14 9.38
C THR A 281 1.80 2.21 10.12
N TYR A 282 2.89 2.74 10.67
CA TYR A 282 3.79 1.94 11.51
C TYR A 282 3.05 1.31 12.71
N ALA A 283 2.08 2.02 13.30
CA ALA A 283 1.25 1.46 14.37
C ALA A 283 0.47 0.23 13.88
N GLN A 284 -0.19 0.30 12.73
CA GLN A 284 -0.92 -0.84 12.15
C GLN A 284 0.01 -2.01 11.80
N ALA A 285 1.22 -1.72 11.30
CA ALA A 285 2.20 -2.74 11.02
C ALA A 285 2.65 -3.47 12.31
N PHE A 286 2.97 -2.72 13.38
CA PHE A 286 3.41 -3.29 14.66
C PHE A 286 2.28 -3.98 15.42
N ASP A 287 1.07 -3.42 15.40
CA ASP A 287 -0.06 -3.99 16.13
C ASP A 287 -0.74 -5.16 15.41
N GLY A 288 -0.64 -5.23 14.09
CA GLY A 288 -1.31 -6.26 13.28
C GLY A 288 -0.34 -7.19 12.55
N TRP A 289 0.42 -6.64 11.61
CA TRP A 289 1.21 -7.44 10.66
C TRP A 289 2.35 -8.22 11.32
N TRP A 290 3.05 -7.63 12.29
CA TRP A 290 4.16 -8.29 12.96
C TRP A 290 3.70 -9.47 13.82
N PRO A 291 2.68 -9.35 14.68
CA PRO A 291 2.13 -10.53 15.38
C PRO A 291 1.63 -11.62 14.43
N GLN A 292 1.00 -11.24 13.30
CA GLN A 292 0.55 -12.22 12.29
C GLN A 292 1.74 -12.92 11.61
N ALA A 293 2.81 -12.18 11.29
CA ALA A 293 4.03 -12.75 10.73
C ALA A 293 4.71 -13.74 11.69
N VAL A 294 4.78 -13.40 12.98
CA VAL A 294 5.24 -14.32 14.03
C VAL A 294 4.31 -15.54 14.14
N GLY A 295 2.98 -15.33 14.07
CA GLY A 295 1.99 -16.41 14.05
C GLY A 295 2.22 -17.40 12.90
N SER A 296 2.56 -16.89 11.71
CA SER A 296 2.91 -17.74 10.56
C SER A 296 4.17 -18.57 10.80
N ALA A 297 5.19 -17.99 11.43
CA ALA A 297 6.39 -18.75 11.81
C ALA A 297 6.09 -19.83 12.87
N LEU A 298 5.19 -19.52 13.82
CA LEU A 298 4.72 -20.50 14.81
C LEU A 298 3.93 -21.63 14.16
N THR A 299 3.11 -21.34 13.16
CA THR A 299 2.41 -22.37 12.37
C THR A 299 3.40 -23.34 11.73
N GLU A 300 4.48 -22.85 11.09
CA GLU A 300 5.53 -23.72 10.51
C GLU A 300 6.23 -24.58 11.57
N LEU A 301 6.47 -24.04 12.77
CA LEU A 301 7.03 -24.82 13.86
C LEU A 301 6.04 -25.89 14.34
N VAL A 302 4.78 -25.56 14.56
CA VAL A 302 3.74 -26.51 14.99
C VAL A 302 3.58 -27.65 13.99
N GLU A 303 3.59 -27.35 12.70
CA GLU A 303 3.55 -28.34 11.63
C GLU A 303 4.79 -29.27 11.69
N ALA A 304 5.99 -28.71 11.87
CA ALA A 304 7.22 -29.49 12.01
C ALA A 304 7.19 -30.40 13.26
N VAL A 305 6.68 -29.89 14.38
CA VAL A 305 6.49 -30.65 15.62
C VAL A 305 5.54 -31.84 15.40
N ARG A 306 4.40 -31.59 14.79
CA ARG A 306 3.40 -32.61 14.51
C ARG A 306 3.86 -33.66 13.49
N ALA A 307 4.67 -33.26 12.53
CA ALA A 307 5.25 -34.15 11.54
C ALA A 307 6.37 -35.06 12.10
N GLY A 308 6.97 -34.69 13.23
CA GLY A 308 8.02 -35.48 13.88
C GLY A 308 9.31 -35.64 13.05
N GLY A 309 9.60 -34.65 12.18
CA GLY A 309 10.75 -34.69 11.28
C GLY A 309 12.10 -34.50 11.98
N ASP A 310 13.21 -34.91 11.33
CA ASP A 310 14.58 -34.70 11.82
C ASP A 310 14.88 -33.17 11.87
N PRO A 311 15.16 -32.58 13.04
CA PRO A 311 15.44 -31.18 13.19
C PRO A 311 16.69 -30.71 12.43
N LEU A 312 17.70 -31.58 12.26
CA LEU A 312 18.88 -31.27 11.45
C LEU A 312 18.51 -31.02 9.99
N ARG A 313 17.66 -31.85 9.42
CA ARG A 313 17.20 -31.70 8.04
C ARG A 313 16.35 -30.46 7.88
N GLY A 314 15.44 -30.23 8.82
CA GLY A 314 14.56 -29.09 8.83
C GLY A 314 15.27 -27.75 9.02
N GLY A 315 16.36 -27.71 9.80
CA GLY A 315 17.16 -26.52 10.08
C GLY A 315 18.24 -26.18 9.03
N GLN A 316 18.42 -27.02 7.99
CA GLN A 316 19.44 -26.74 6.95
C GLN A 316 19.23 -25.40 6.23
N PRO A 317 18.00 -24.99 5.89
CA PRO A 317 17.79 -23.67 5.29
C PRO A 317 18.24 -22.52 6.20
N ASP A 318 17.95 -22.61 7.51
CA ASP A 318 18.32 -21.58 8.50
C ASP A 318 19.85 -21.50 8.63
N LEU A 319 20.52 -22.67 8.66
CA LEU A 319 21.97 -22.74 8.73
C LEU A 319 22.65 -22.21 7.46
N ALA A 320 22.12 -22.55 6.28
CA ALA A 320 22.64 -22.09 5.01
C ALA A 320 22.51 -20.57 4.83
N MET A 321 21.36 -20.01 5.20
CA MET A 321 21.07 -18.58 5.22
C MET A 321 22.01 -17.85 6.20
N ALA A 322 22.11 -18.34 7.44
CA ALA A 322 22.97 -17.74 8.45
C ALA A 322 24.46 -17.80 8.06
N GLY A 323 24.88 -18.88 7.39
CA GLY A 323 26.24 -19.00 6.85
C GLY A 323 26.55 -17.95 5.78
N TRP A 324 25.60 -17.60 4.92
CA TRP A 324 25.77 -16.50 3.96
C TRP A 324 25.74 -15.14 4.66
N TRP A 325 24.81 -14.92 5.57
CA TRP A 325 24.77 -13.71 6.39
C TRP A 325 26.08 -13.45 7.12
N ARG A 326 26.68 -14.48 7.78
CA ARG A 326 27.99 -14.37 8.40
C ARG A 326 29.07 -13.91 7.44
N GLU A 327 29.14 -14.51 6.24
CA GLU A 327 30.13 -14.14 5.23
C GLU A 327 29.98 -12.67 4.79
N VAL A 328 28.74 -12.19 4.65
CA VAL A 328 28.49 -10.76 4.37
C VAL A 328 28.96 -9.87 5.53
N MET A 329 28.66 -10.26 6.78
CA MET A 329 29.11 -9.51 7.96
C MET A 329 30.63 -9.48 8.10
N GLU A 330 31.32 -10.59 7.83
CA GLU A 330 32.79 -10.68 7.84
C GLU A 330 33.40 -9.75 6.77
N ARG A 331 32.78 -9.64 5.60
CA ARG A 331 33.23 -8.73 4.54
C ARG A 331 32.98 -7.26 4.89
N LEU A 332 31.83 -6.93 5.45
CA LEU A 332 31.51 -5.56 5.86
C LEU A 332 32.39 -5.07 7.02
N GLY A 333 32.88 -5.98 7.84
CA GLY A 333 33.58 -5.65 9.08
C GLY A 333 32.63 -5.11 10.17
N PRO A 334 33.17 -4.67 11.31
CA PRO A 334 32.37 -4.15 12.40
C PRO A 334 31.61 -2.90 11.96
N PRO A 335 30.37 -2.69 12.45
CA PRO A 335 29.61 -1.49 12.14
C PRO A 335 30.27 -0.25 12.73
N GLU A 336 30.17 0.86 12.06
CA GLU A 336 30.53 2.17 12.58
C GLU A 336 29.57 2.52 13.71
N LEU A 337 30.14 2.89 14.87
CA LEU A 337 29.33 3.32 15.99
C LEU A 337 28.98 4.81 15.83
N ILE A 338 27.71 5.11 15.87
CA ILE A 338 27.16 6.46 15.72
C ILE A 338 26.38 6.86 16.97
N SER A 339 26.20 8.16 17.17
CA SER A 339 25.32 8.74 18.19
C SER A 339 24.54 9.90 17.55
N PRO A 340 23.58 9.62 16.69
CA PRO A 340 22.83 10.63 15.97
C PRO A 340 21.78 11.29 16.88
N ALA A 341 21.32 12.48 16.49
CA ALA A 341 20.11 13.05 17.09
C ALA A 341 18.88 12.17 16.78
N THR A 342 17.88 12.22 17.66
CA THR A 342 16.61 11.53 17.42
C THR A 342 16.03 11.94 16.08
N PRO A 343 15.74 10.99 15.17
CA PRO A 343 15.18 11.30 13.87
C PRO A 343 13.82 11.99 13.99
N VAL A 344 13.63 13.05 13.21
CA VAL A 344 12.31 13.67 13.04
C VAL A 344 11.74 13.19 11.71
N PRO A 345 10.73 12.31 11.70
CA PRO A 345 10.15 11.80 10.46
C PRO A 345 9.48 12.94 9.67
N LEU A 346 9.69 12.90 8.36
CA LEU A 346 9.07 13.85 7.45
C LEU A 346 7.86 13.16 6.78
N PRO A 347 6.63 13.63 7.04
CA PRO A 347 5.44 13.05 6.42
C PRO A 347 5.42 13.35 4.92
N ALA A 348 4.77 12.48 4.14
CA ALA A 348 4.79 12.52 2.67
C ALA A 348 4.32 13.88 2.10
N GLU A 349 3.37 14.54 2.76
CA GLU A 349 2.81 15.83 2.37
C GLU A 349 3.86 16.97 2.41
N ARG A 350 4.91 16.80 3.21
CA ARG A 350 6.05 17.73 3.27
C ARG A 350 7.07 17.49 2.15
N VAL A 351 7.06 16.31 1.56
CA VAL A 351 7.95 15.92 0.44
C VAL A 351 7.31 16.29 -0.89
N GLY A 352 6.00 16.10 -1.01
CA GLY A 352 5.24 16.43 -2.20
C GLY A 352 3.75 16.18 -2.00
N PRO A 353 2.90 16.70 -2.89
CA PRO A 353 1.47 16.44 -2.80
C PRO A 353 1.21 14.94 -3.04
N ALA A 354 0.81 14.24 -1.99
CA ALA A 354 0.23 12.92 -2.15
C ALA A 354 -1.19 13.10 -2.73
N VAL A 355 -1.38 12.74 -3.98
CA VAL A 355 -2.70 12.76 -4.63
C VAL A 355 -3.23 11.33 -4.61
N THR A 356 -4.24 11.09 -3.79
CA THR A 356 -4.90 9.77 -3.69
C THR A 356 -6.17 9.69 -4.54
N GLY A 357 -6.65 10.84 -5.03
CA GLY A 357 -7.92 10.93 -5.76
C GLY A 357 -9.13 10.69 -4.86
N TYR A 358 -10.14 10.03 -5.40
CA TYR A 358 -11.40 9.71 -4.70
C TYR A 358 -11.57 8.22 -4.41
N GLY A 359 -10.58 7.41 -4.71
CA GLY A 359 -10.69 5.95 -4.67
C GLY A 359 -11.02 5.39 -3.30
N SER A 360 -10.41 5.93 -2.25
CA SER A 360 -10.58 5.45 -0.89
C SER A 360 -11.90 5.88 -0.27
N SER A 361 -12.46 7.04 -0.66
CA SER A 361 -13.69 7.61 -0.09
C SER A 361 -14.93 7.43 -0.97
N ALA A 362 -14.81 6.80 -2.14
CA ALA A 362 -15.91 6.61 -3.08
C ALA A 362 -17.16 5.98 -2.44
N GLU A 363 -16.98 5.04 -1.52
CA GLU A 363 -18.07 4.36 -0.80
C GLU A 363 -18.94 5.32 0.04
N PHE A 364 -18.42 6.48 0.41
CA PHE A 364 -19.12 7.48 1.22
C PHE A 364 -19.64 8.66 0.40
N PHE A 365 -19.30 8.74 -0.87
CA PHE A 365 -19.55 9.93 -1.70
C PHE A 365 -21.03 10.32 -1.74
N ASP A 366 -21.92 9.35 -1.88
CA ASP A 366 -23.37 9.60 -1.89
C ASP A 366 -23.88 10.21 -0.57
N LEU A 367 -23.22 9.91 0.56
CA LEU A 367 -23.60 10.46 1.86
C LEU A 367 -23.36 11.98 1.94
N ALA A 368 -22.39 12.47 1.18
CA ALA A 368 -22.10 13.91 1.06
C ALA A 368 -22.88 14.56 -0.09
N ALA A 369 -22.89 13.92 -1.26
CA ALA A 369 -23.35 14.54 -2.50
C ALA A 369 -24.87 14.53 -2.67
N ARG A 370 -25.59 13.57 -2.08
CA ARG A 370 -27.04 13.40 -2.32
C ARG A 370 -27.86 14.66 -2.05
N ASP A 371 -27.75 15.26 -0.85
CA ASP A 371 -28.51 16.48 -0.52
C ASP A 371 -28.12 17.66 -1.41
N HIS A 372 -26.85 17.70 -1.83
CA HIS A 372 -26.41 18.75 -2.76
C HIS A 372 -27.09 18.57 -4.11
N VAL A 373 -27.05 17.36 -4.69
CA VAL A 373 -27.67 17.07 -5.98
C VAL A 373 -29.20 17.16 -5.93
N GLU A 374 -29.85 16.83 -4.82
CA GLU A 374 -31.29 17.06 -4.62
C GLU A 374 -31.66 18.54 -4.72
N ARG A 375 -30.77 19.46 -4.31
CA ARG A 375 -30.95 20.90 -4.44
C ARG A 375 -30.51 21.45 -5.80
N SER A 376 -29.35 21.00 -6.33
CA SER A 376 -28.78 21.54 -7.58
C SER A 376 -29.34 20.87 -8.84
N GLY A 377 -29.73 19.61 -8.76
CA GLY A 377 -30.21 18.81 -9.89
C GLY A 377 -31.38 19.45 -10.67
N PRO A 378 -32.43 19.97 -10.00
CA PRO A 378 -33.51 20.68 -10.70
C PRO A 378 -33.03 21.88 -11.53
N ALA A 379 -32.05 22.64 -11.05
CA ALA A 379 -31.49 23.78 -11.78
C ALA A 379 -30.62 23.30 -12.97
N VAL A 380 -29.84 22.25 -12.78
CA VAL A 380 -29.06 21.62 -13.86
C VAL A 380 -30.00 21.10 -14.95
N VAL A 381 -31.06 20.40 -14.58
CA VAL A 381 -32.07 19.89 -15.54
C VAL A 381 -32.78 21.04 -16.27
N ALA A 382 -33.17 22.08 -15.54
CA ALA A 382 -33.82 23.27 -16.15
C ALA A 382 -32.91 23.97 -17.17
N ALA A 383 -31.60 24.00 -16.90
CA ALA A 383 -30.59 24.59 -17.80
C ALA A 383 -30.44 23.83 -19.13
N LEU A 384 -30.85 22.58 -19.15
CA LEU A 384 -30.86 21.71 -20.34
C LEU A 384 -32.22 21.76 -21.07
N ALA A 385 -33.17 22.59 -20.63
CA ALA A 385 -34.48 22.68 -21.29
C ALA A 385 -34.31 23.10 -22.75
N GLY A 386 -35.06 22.45 -23.65
CA GLY A 386 -35.00 22.69 -25.10
C GLY A 386 -33.89 21.97 -25.87
N VAL A 387 -33.14 21.09 -25.22
CA VAL A 387 -32.15 20.22 -25.87
C VAL A 387 -32.89 19.24 -26.80
N ASP A 388 -32.47 19.16 -28.07
CA ASP A 388 -32.98 18.19 -29.04
C ASP A 388 -32.12 16.91 -29.02
N PRO A 389 -32.66 15.73 -28.66
CA PRO A 389 -31.93 14.48 -28.70
C PRO A 389 -31.38 14.11 -30.09
N ALA A 390 -31.94 14.67 -31.19
CA ALA A 390 -31.44 14.45 -32.54
C ALA A 390 -30.06 15.11 -32.79
N ASP A 391 -29.68 16.08 -31.99
CA ASP A 391 -28.36 16.72 -32.08
C ASP A 391 -27.22 15.86 -31.55
N GLY A 392 -27.51 14.82 -30.78
CA GLY A 392 -26.55 13.88 -30.22
C GLY A 392 -26.83 13.56 -28.75
N PRO A 393 -25.96 12.79 -28.10
CA PRO A 393 -26.12 12.47 -26.69
C PRO A 393 -25.85 13.71 -25.80
N ILE A 394 -26.41 13.67 -24.59
CA ILE A 394 -25.96 14.52 -23.47
C ILE A 394 -24.68 13.91 -22.92
N LEU A 395 -23.61 14.68 -22.81
CA LEU A 395 -22.34 14.25 -22.26
C LEU A 395 -22.17 14.78 -20.85
N GLU A 396 -22.00 13.90 -19.87
CA GLU A 396 -21.57 14.24 -18.52
C GLU A 396 -20.12 13.79 -18.33
N ILE A 397 -19.24 14.73 -17.98
CA ILE A 397 -17.83 14.47 -17.66
C ILE A 397 -17.64 14.56 -16.15
N GLY A 398 -17.00 13.54 -15.55
CA GLY A 398 -16.86 13.41 -14.11
C GLY A 398 -18.18 13.04 -13.43
N ALA A 399 -18.84 12.01 -13.94
CA ALA A 399 -20.15 11.59 -13.48
C ALA A 399 -20.17 11.08 -12.01
N GLY A 400 -19.01 10.83 -11.42
CA GLY A 400 -18.87 10.37 -10.04
C GLY A 400 -19.67 9.09 -9.79
N THR A 401 -20.52 9.11 -8.78
CA THR A 401 -21.43 7.99 -8.46
C THR A 401 -22.73 7.99 -9.28
N GLY A 402 -22.93 8.97 -10.18
CA GLY A 402 -24.07 9.03 -11.10
C GLY A 402 -25.34 9.66 -10.56
N LEU A 403 -25.26 10.47 -9.51
CA LEU A 403 -26.43 11.18 -8.99
C LEU A 403 -26.99 12.20 -9.98
N VAL A 404 -26.12 12.98 -10.65
CA VAL A 404 -26.52 13.95 -11.68
C VAL A 404 -26.89 13.22 -12.96
N THR A 405 -26.15 12.16 -13.36
CA THR A 405 -26.51 11.29 -14.47
C THR A 405 -27.94 10.78 -14.36
N GLU A 406 -28.33 10.29 -13.19
CA GLU A 406 -29.68 9.79 -12.93
C GLU A 406 -30.74 10.91 -13.08
N ALA A 407 -30.49 12.10 -12.52
CA ALA A 407 -31.40 13.24 -12.61
C ALA A 407 -31.62 13.68 -14.07
N VAL A 408 -30.53 13.81 -14.83
CA VAL A 408 -30.56 14.19 -16.25
C VAL A 408 -31.25 13.12 -17.10
N ALA A 409 -30.86 11.85 -16.95
CA ALA A 409 -31.44 10.78 -17.76
C ALA A 409 -32.94 10.56 -17.50
N ARG A 410 -33.42 10.82 -16.27
CA ARG A 410 -34.86 10.79 -15.96
C ARG A 410 -35.61 11.95 -16.56
N ALA A 411 -35.02 13.15 -16.55
CA ALA A 411 -35.66 14.35 -17.08
C ALA A 411 -35.75 14.34 -18.62
N PHE A 412 -34.81 13.70 -19.31
CA PHE A 412 -34.73 13.62 -20.75
C PHE A 412 -34.86 12.16 -21.23
N PRO A 413 -36.07 11.56 -21.19
CA PRO A 413 -36.28 10.15 -21.48
C PRO A 413 -36.02 9.74 -22.92
N GLN A 414 -35.90 10.67 -23.85
CA GLN A 414 -35.59 10.43 -25.25
C GLN A 414 -34.11 10.61 -25.60
N ALA A 415 -33.31 11.19 -24.68
CA ALA A 415 -31.90 11.45 -24.92
C ALA A 415 -31.04 10.24 -24.53
N ALA A 416 -30.01 9.95 -25.32
CA ALA A 416 -28.89 9.13 -24.87
C ALA A 416 -27.97 9.98 -23.95
N VAL A 417 -27.38 9.37 -22.94
CA VAL A 417 -26.45 10.00 -22.03
C VAL A 417 -25.13 9.25 -22.05
N VAL A 418 -24.02 9.98 -22.20
CA VAL A 418 -22.67 9.42 -22.05
C VAL A 418 -22.13 9.96 -20.73
N ALA A 419 -21.89 9.07 -19.78
CA ALA A 419 -21.39 9.39 -18.43
C ALA A 419 -19.94 8.93 -18.30
N ALA A 420 -18.99 9.88 -18.36
CA ALA A 420 -17.56 9.60 -18.27
C ALA A 420 -17.07 9.78 -16.82
N GLU A 421 -16.41 8.75 -16.28
CA GLU A 421 -15.85 8.76 -14.91
C GLU A 421 -14.50 8.00 -14.88
N PRO A 422 -13.37 8.66 -14.57
CA PRO A 422 -12.07 8.02 -14.54
C PRO A 422 -11.86 7.11 -13.32
N GLU A 423 -12.45 7.43 -12.16
CA GLU A 423 -12.21 6.71 -10.92
C GLU A 423 -13.01 5.39 -10.87
N ALA A 424 -12.31 4.27 -10.78
CA ALA A 424 -12.94 2.95 -10.88
C ALA A 424 -13.97 2.68 -9.76
N ALA A 425 -13.70 3.13 -8.55
CA ALA A 425 -14.60 2.95 -7.41
C ALA A 425 -15.89 3.77 -7.55
N MET A 426 -15.79 5.02 -8.00
CA MET A 426 -16.94 5.87 -8.34
C MET A 426 -17.76 5.26 -9.48
N ARG A 427 -17.07 4.84 -10.55
CA ARG A 427 -17.69 4.23 -11.72
C ARG A 427 -18.40 2.91 -11.41
N ALA A 428 -17.93 2.12 -10.44
CA ALA A 428 -18.62 0.92 -9.99
C ALA A 428 -20.00 1.24 -9.39
N ILE A 429 -20.10 2.32 -8.60
CA ILE A 429 -21.36 2.79 -8.04
C ILE A 429 -22.27 3.35 -9.13
N LEU A 430 -21.74 4.17 -10.05
CA LEU A 430 -22.46 4.68 -11.24
C LEU A 430 -23.05 3.53 -12.07
N THR A 431 -22.23 2.52 -12.40
CA THR A 431 -22.67 1.36 -13.18
C THR A 431 -23.79 0.61 -12.48
N SER A 432 -23.65 0.36 -11.18
CA SER A 432 -24.69 -0.29 -10.36
C SER A 432 -25.99 0.53 -10.34
N ARG A 433 -25.89 1.86 -10.24
CA ARG A 433 -27.03 2.77 -10.25
C ARG A 433 -27.78 2.75 -11.57
N VAL A 434 -27.04 2.77 -12.69
CA VAL A 434 -27.61 2.69 -14.05
C VAL A 434 -28.26 1.32 -14.29
N ASP A 435 -27.57 0.24 -13.93
CA ASP A 435 -28.09 -1.12 -14.15
C ASP A 435 -29.33 -1.43 -13.31
N ALA A 436 -29.44 -0.89 -12.11
CA ALA A 436 -30.61 -1.06 -11.24
C ALA A 436 -31.90 -0.44 -11.79
N GLN A 437 -31.82 0.41 -12.82
CA GLN A 437 -32.94 1.16 -13.37
C GLN A 437 -33.15 0.86 -14.86
N PRO A 438 -34.18 0.06 -15.22
CA PRO A 438 -34.42 -0.30 -16.61
C PRO A 438 -34.52 0.90 -17.59
N ALA A 439 -35.13 2.01 -17.11
CA ALA A 439 -35.25 3.24 -17.91
C ALA A 439 -33.90 3.93 -18.23
N LEU A 440 -32.83 3.65 -17.49
CA LEU A 440 -31.50 4.20 -17.73
C LEU A 440 -30.59 3.23 -18.50
N ARG A 441 -30.76 1.93 -18.26
CA ARG A 441 -29.88 0.86 -18.76
C ARG A 441 -29.68 0.91 -20.28
N ASP A 442 -30.73 1.21 -21.04
CA ASP A 442 -30.70 1.22 -22.52
C ASP A 442 -30.17 2.55 -23.09
N ARG A 443 -29.99 3.60 -22.26
CA ARG A 443 -29.74 4.96 -22.74
C ARG A 443 -28.50 5.61 -22.14
N VAL A 444 -28.00 5.10 -21.02
CA VAL A 444 -26.82 5.63 -20.35
C VAL A 444 -25.61 4.75 -20.64
N SER A 445 -24.63 5.30 -21.33
CA SER A 445 -23.34 4.65 -21.58
C SER A 445 -22.32 5.14 -20.55
N VAL A 446 -21.80 4.22 -19.72
CA VAL A 446 -20.75 4.53 -18.74
C VAL A 446 -19.39 4.35 -19.40
N VAL A 447 -18.54 5.39 -19.38
CA VAL A 447 -17.23 5.40 -20.03
C VAL A 447 -16.11 5.59 -19.00
N ALA A 448 -15.07 4.75 -19.08
CA ALA A 448 -13.90 4.79 -18.23
C ALA A 448 -12.84 5.74 -18.82
N ALA A 449 -13.01 7.06 -18.66
CA ALA A 449 -12.07 8.03 -19.20
C ALA A 449 -12.00 9.30 -18.34
N ALA A 450 -10.81 9.90 -18.24
CA ALA A 450 -10.63 11.25 -17.76
C ALA A 450 -11.00 12.26 -18.85
N ALA A 451 -11.29 13.50 -18.44
CA ALA A 451 -11.76 14.54 -19.37
C ALA A 451 -10.81 14.80 -20.56
N GLN A 452 -9.50 14.67 -20.34
CA GLN A 452 -8.46 14.89 -21.37
C GLN A 452 -8.23 13.68 -22.30
N ASP A 453 -8.67 12.48 -21.87
CA ASP A 453 -8.46 11.23 -22.61
C ASP A 453 -9.75 10.69 -23.21
N LEU A 454 -10.86 11.41 -23.01
CA LEU A 454 -12.18 11.01 -23.46
C LEU A 454 -12.31 11.15 -24.97
N GLU A 455 -12.64 10.05 -25.66
CA GLU A 455 -13.07 10.08 -27.04
C GLU A 455 -14.47 10.69 -27.13
N LEU A 456 -14.51 11.94 -27.58
CA LEU A 456 -15.75 12.72 -27.63
C LEU A 456 -16.64 12.27 -28.79
N PRO A 457 -17.96 12.09 -28.58
CA PRO A 457 -18.93 11.88 -29.67
C PRO A 457 -18.82 13.01 -30.72
N PRO A 458 -19.06 12.70 -32.00
CA PRO A 458 -18.90 13.70 -33.08
C PRO A 458 -19.88 14.88 -32.96
N ARG A 459 -21.04 14.65 -32.36
CA ARG A 459 -22.07 15.67 -32.07
C ARG A 459 -22.58 15.47 -30.64
N LEU A 460 -22.92 16.56 -29.98
CA LEU A 460 -23.47 16.59 -28.63
C LEU A 460 -24.70 17.49 -28.59
N SER A 461 -25.73 17.08 -27.88
CA SER A 461 -26.90 17.94 -27.65
C SER A 461 -26.68 18.89 -26.46
N ALA A 462 -25.94 18.44 -25.43
CA ALA A 462 -25.58 19.23 -24.23
C ALA A 462 -24.35 18.63 -23.54
N VAL A 463 -23.74 19.42 -22.63
CA VAL A 463 -22.64 18.98 -21.77
C VAL A 463 -22.92 19.36 -20.32
N VAL A 464 -22.54 18.47 -19.38
CA VAL A 464 -22.62 18.69 -17.94
C VAL A 464 -21.24 18.45 -17.32
N LEU A 465 -20.75 19.41 -16.53
CA LEU A 465 -19.42 19.46 -15.92
C LEU A 465 -19.55 19.89 -14.46
N CYS A 466 -19.99 18.99 -13.58
CA CYS A 466 -20.17 19.24 -12.16
C CYS A 466 -18.95 18.78 -11.36
N GLY A 467 -18.22 19.72 -10.73
CA GLY A 467 -17.05 19.40 -9.90
C GLY A 467 -15.81 18.92 -10.68
N VAL A 468 -15.67 19.25 -11.96
CA VAL A 468 -14.62 18.69 -12.84
C VAL A 468 -13.52 19.70 -13.17
N LEU A 469 -13.90 20.92 -13.56
CA LEU A 469 -12.97 21.86 -14.19
C LEU A 469 -11.86 22.33 -13.26
N GLY A 470 -12.05 22.26 -11.95
CA GLY A 470 -10.99 22.53 -10.98
C GLY A 470 -9.90 21.45 -10.91
N HIS A 471 -10.09 20.28 -11.50
CA HIS A 471 -9.02 19.29 -11.64
C HIS A 471 -8.11 19.54 -12.85
N LEU A 472 -8.46 20.46 -13.72
CA LEU A 472 -7.74 20.80 -14.93
C LEU A 472 -7.03 22.14 -14.80
N ASP A 473 -5.80 22.23 -15.29
CA ASP A 473 -5.15 23.52 -15.46
C ASP A 473 -5.82 24.35 -16.59
N ALA A 474 -5.47 25.61 -16.69
CA ALA A 474 -6.10 26.55 -17.65
C ALA A 474 -5.89 26.12 -19.12
N GLU A 475 -4.79 25.46 -19.45
CA GLU A 475 -4.52 24.99 -20.81
C GLU A 475 -5.38 23.78 -21.16
N ALA A 476 -5.47 22.80 -20.25
CA ALA A 476 -6.32 21.62 -20.41
C ALA A 476 -7.81 22.02 -20.49
N ARG A 477 -8.26 22.97 -19.63
CA ARG A 477 -9.63 23.50 -19.69
C ARG A 477 -9.93 24.14 -21.04
N ARG A 478 -9.06 25.03 -21.52
CA ARG A 478 -9.26 25.68 -22.84
C ARG A 478 -9.34 24.69 -23.98
N ARG A 479 -8.48 23.67 -23.99
CA ARG A 479 -8.53 22.60 -25.02
C ARG A 479 -9.83 21.84 -24.97
N LEU A 480 -10.22 21.37 -23.77
CA LEU A 480 -11.47 20.65 -23.59
C LEU A 480 -12.69 21.46 -24.03
N LEU A 481 -12.81 22.70 -23.53
CA LEU A 481 -13.94 23.58 -23.82
C LEU A 481 -14.05 23.92 -25.32
N ALA A 482 -12.92 24.13 -26.01
CA ALA A 482 -12.89 24.35 -27.44
C ALA A 482 -13.38 23.12 -28.23
N GLU A 483 -13.02 21.90 -27.79
CA GLU A 483 -13.49 20.65 -28.39
C GLU A 483 -14.99 20.43 -28.18
N LEU A 484 -15.49 20.70 -26.98
CA LEU A 484 -16.91 20.57 -26.64
C LEU A 484 -17.75 21.58 -27.43
N ARG A 485 -17.29 22.84 -27.49
CA ARG A 485 -17.96 23.91 -28.25
C ARG A 485 -18.18 23.55 -29.73
N ARG A 486 -17.20 22.91 -30.38
CA ARG A 486 -17.29 22.52 -31.79
C ARG A 486 -18.33 21.43 -32.07
N ARG A 487 -18.70 20.67 -31.05
CA ARG A 487 -19.63 19.53 -31.16
C ARG A 487 -21.06 19.88 -30.76
N LEU A 488 -21.25 21.00 -30.09
CA LEU A 488 -22.57 21.48 -29.70
C LEU A 488 -23.23 22.26 -30.83
N PRO A 489 -24.56 22.18 -30.96
CA PRO A 489 -25.31 23.03 -31.89
C PRO A 489 -25.31 24.49 -31.44
N PRO A 490 -25.68 25.45 -32.33
CA PRO A 490 -25.96 26.81 -31.92
C PRO A 490 -27.01 26.85 -30.80
N GLY A 491 -26.75 27.59 -29.75
CA GLY A 491 -27.59 27.61 -28.54
C GLY A 491 -27.37 26.43 -27.58
N GLY A 492 -26.59 25.46 -27.97
CA GLY A 492 -26.31 24.26 -27.17
C GLY A 492 -25.69 24.57 -25.82
N PRO A 493 -26.22 24.03 -24.70
CA PRO A 493 -25.79 24.37 -23.36
C PRO A 493 -24.60 23.52 -22.87
N MET A 494 -23.66 24.18 -22.16
CA MET A 494 -22.71 23.53 -21.27
C MET A 494 -23.02 23.98 -19.84
N VAL A 495 -23.46 23.08 -18.99
CA VAL A 495 -23.69 23.33 -17.58
C VAL A 495 -22.40 23.11 -16.81
N VAL A 496 -21.96 24.13 -16.08
CA VAL A 496 -20.72 24.09 -15.27
C VAL A 496 -21.08 24.36 -13.82
N GLU A 497 -20.62 23.49 -12.92
CA GLU A 497 -20.66 23.70 -11.49
C GLU A 497 -19.26 23.50 -10.89
N LEU A 498 -18.85 24.43 -10.03
CA LEU A 498 -17.53 24.47 -9.39
C LEU A 498 -17.67 24.40 -7.86
N MET A 499 -16.58 24.01 -7.20
CA MET A 499 -16.50 24.07 -5.74
C MET A 499 -16.25 25.51 -5.29
N GLY A 500 -17.04 26.31 -4.85
CA GLY A 500 -16.98 27.70 -4.34
C GLY A 500 -15.62 28.32 -3.93
N LEU A 501 -14.53 27.84 -4.51
CA LEU A 501 -13.16 28.29 -4.27
C LEU A 501 -12.68 29.08 -5.48
N SER A 502 -12.79 30.41 -5.40
CA SER A 502 -12.37 31.34 -6.47
C SER A 502 -10.91 31.77 -6.39
N GLU A 503 -10.29 31.61 -5.22
CA GLU A 503 -8.90 31.93 -4.95
C GLU A 503 -8.31 30.95 -3.91
N PRO A 504 -6.99 30.74 -3.90
CA PRO A 504 -6.36 29.90 -2.90
C PRO A 504 -6.47 30.50 -1.49
N VAL A 505 -6.97 29.69 -0.55
CA VAL A 505 -7.17 30.10 0.85
C VAL A 505 -6.82 28.95 1.79
N THR A 506 -6.20 29.26 2.92
CA THR A 506 -6.00 28.27 3.98
C THR A 506 -7.33 27.97 4.66
N MET A 507 -7.72 26.71 4.62
CA MET A 507 -8.98 26.22 5.17
C MET A 507 -8.69 25.21 6.28
N PRO A 508 -8.95 25.56 7.56
CA PRO A 508 -8.78 24.61 8.65
C PRO A 508 -9.77 23.46 8.50
N PRO A 509 -9.55 22.31 9.18
CA PRO A 509 -10.48 21.18 9.12
C PRO A 509 -11.90 21.59 9.55
N VAL A 510 -12.84 21.49 8.63
CA VAL A 510 -14.27 21.80 8.84
C VAL A 510 -15.09 20.55 8.59
N ARG A 511 -16.03 20.25 9.49
CA ARG A 511 -16.99 19.17 9.30
C ARG A 511 -18.14 19.67 8.40
N LEU A 512 -18.23 19.09 7.22
CA LEU A 512 -19.22 19.48 6.21
C LEU A 512 -20.51 18.66 6.29
N VAL A 513 -20.40 17.37 6.61
CA VAL A 513 -21.55 16.45 6.63
C VAL A 513 -21.50 15.55 7.86
N THR A 514 -22.68 15.23 8.41
CA THR A 514 -22.88 14.16 9.37
C THR A 514 -24.08 13.33 8.92
N ARG A 515 -23.90 12.02 8.82
CA ARG A 515 -24.95 11.05 8.48
C ARG A 515 -24.97 9.90 9.47
N ARG A 516 -26.13 9.27 9.60
CA ARG A 516 -26.30 8.05 10.38
C ARG A 516 -26.86 6.95 9.50
N LEU A 517 -26.18 5.78 9.49
CA LEU A 517 -26.67 4.55 8.89
C LEU A 517 -26.57 3.44 9.93
N GLY A 518 -27.72 2.89 10.32
CA GLY A 518 -27.80 1.94 11.42
C GLY A 518 -27.22 2.52 12.71
N GLU A 519 -26.28 1.82 13.31
CA GLU A 519 -25.59 2.24 14.54
C GLU A 519 -24.38 3.17 14.30
N HIS A 520 -23.96 3.34 13.03
CA HIS A 520 -22.80 4.12 12.70
C HIS A 520 -23.14 5.57 12.36
N ARG A 521 -22.28 6.49 12.84
CA ARG A 521 -22.25 7.90 12.49
C ARG A 521 -21.08 8.15 11.55
N TYR A 522 -21.37 8.74 10.38
CA TYR A 522 -20.41 9.11 9.33
C TYR A 522 -20.22 10.61 9.35
N GLU A 523 -19.00 11.08 9.45
CA GLU A 523 -18.64 12.49 9.47
C GLU A 523 -17.65 12.78 8.34
N TRP A 524 -17.98 13.74 7.46
CA TRP A 524 -17.07 14.19 6.42
C TRP A 524 -16.43 15.50 6.82
N TRP A 525 -15.13 15.52 6.82
CA TRP A 525 -14.30 16.67 7.12
C TRP A 525 -13.49 17.06 5.90
N MET A 526 -13.27 18.39 5.70
CA MET A 526 -12.44 18.94 4.65
C MET A 526 -11.52 19.99 5.22
N SER A 527 -10.28 20.03 4.73
CA SER A 527 -9.31 21.10 4.93
C SER A 527 -8.61 21.41 3.61
N GLY A 528 -7.88 22.53 3.54
CA GLY A 528 -7.17 22.88 2.33
C GLY A 528 -6.04 23.88 2.57
N GLU A 529 -5.02 23.78 1.74
CA GLU A 529 -3.86 24.68 1.76
C GLU A 529 -3.51 25.16 0.35
N PRO A 530 -3.12 26.44 0.18
CA PRO A 530 -2.53 26.92 -1.06
C PRO A 530 -1.24 26.16 -1.39
N VAL A 531 -1.13 25.67 -2.64
CA VAL A 531 0.09 25.03 -3.17
C VAL A 531 0.59 25.72 -4.44
N GLY A 532 0.01 26.86 -4.80
CA GLY A 532 0.37 27.68 -5.95
C GLY A 532 -0.48 28.95 -5.99
N PRO A 533 -0.27 29.81 -6.97
CA PRO A 533 -1.00 31.07 -7.10
C PRO A 533 -2.49 30.89 -7.45
N ASP A 534 -2.85 29.76 -8.03
CA ASP A 534 -4.20 29.42 -8.49
C ASP A 534 -4.61 27.99 -8.11
N ARG A 535 -3.89 27.37 -7.15
CA ARG A 535 -4.05 25.94 -6.86
C ARG A 535 -4.02 25.65 -5.37
N MET A 536 -4.91 24.78 -4.95
CA MET A 536 -5.01 24.26 -3.59
C MET A 536 -4.77 22.75 -3.56
N ARG A 537 -4.25 22.24 -2.44
CA ARG A 537 -4.44 20.87 -2.01
C ARG A 537 -5.64 20.85 -1.09
N LEU A 538 -6.58 19.96 -1.39
CA LEU A 538 -7.76 19.70 -0.56
C LEU A 538 -7.61 18.30 0.04
N ASP A 539 -7.72 18.24 1.35
CA ASP A 539 -7.65 17.01 2.12
C ASP A 539 -9.03 16.69 2.69
N THR A 540 -9.53 15.50 2.44
CA THR A 540 -10.83 15.03 2.94
C THR A 540 -10.65 13.86 3.89
N THR A 541 -11.46 13.84 4.94
CA THR A 541 -11.43 12.78 5.96
C THR A 541 -12.84 12.32 6.25
N TRP A 542 -13.07 11.01 6.11
CA TRP A 542 -14.27 10.37 6.59
C TRP A 542 -13.99 9.67 7.91
N ARG A 543 -14.81 9.96 8.93
CA ARG A 543 -14.77 9.32 10.24
C ARG A 543 -16.04 8.53 10.46
N VAL A 544 -15.89 7.25 10.70
CA VAL A 544 -17.00 6.35 11.06
C VAL A 544 -16.91 6.05 12.56
N ARG A 545 -18.01 6.29 13.29
CA ARG A 545 -18.08 6.09 14.74
C ARG A 545 -19.29 5.23 15.11
N ARG A 546 -19.14 4.44 16.18
CA ARG A 546 -20.24 3.79 16.90
C ARG A 546 -20.39 4.45 18.27
N GLY A 547 -21.42 5.26 18.45
CA GLY A 547 -21.45 6.20 19.58
C GLY A 547 -20.26 7.16 19.51
N ASP A 548 -19.42 7.16 20.55
CA ASP A 548 -18.18 7.95 20.59
C ASP A 548 -16.93 7.14 20.23
N GLU A 549 -17.07 5.83 20.00
CA GLU A 549 -15.97 4.95 19.65
C GLU A 549 -15.61 5.11 18.16
N PRO A 550 -14.34 5.36 17.81
CA PRO A 550 -13.89 5.38 16.43
C PRO A 550 -13.86 3.97 15.86
N VAL A 551 -14.49 3.76 14.70
CA VAL A 551 -14.53 2.47 13.99
C VAL A 551 -13.56 2.47 12.81
N ARG A 552 -13.56 3.56 12.03
CA ARG A 552 -12.73 3.69 10.82
C ARG A 552 -12.50 5.16 10.48
N GLU A 553 -11.33 5.44 9.93
CA GLU A 553 -11.01 6.74 9.34
C GLU A 553 -10.41 6.52 7.95
N VAL A 554 -10.85 7.32 6.97
CA VAL A 554 -10.41 7.25 5.58
C VAL A 554 -10.03 8.64 5.12
N HIS A 555 -8.88 8.74 4.46
CA HIS A 555 -8.33 10.01 3.97
C HIS A 555 -8.16 9.96 2.46
N ASP A 556 -8.54 11.04 1.78
CA ASP A 556 -8.20 11.31 0.41
C ASP A 556 -7.66 12.73 0.27
N SER A 557 -6.78 12.93 -0.71
CA SER A 557 -6.20 14.23 -1.04
C SER A 557 -6.20 14.44 -2.55
N TYR A 558 -6.53 15.65 -3.01
CA TYR A 558 -6.50 15.99 -4.42
C TYR A 558 -6.13 17.46 -4.62
N LEU A 559 -5.65 17.76 -5.82
CA LEU A 559 -5.34 19.10 -6.25
C LEU A 559 -6.56 19.73 -6.92
N TRP A 560 -6.77 21.01 -6.64
CA TRP A 560 -7.86 21.80 -7.17
C TRP A 560 -7.36 23.16 -7.66
N PHE A 561 -7.58 23.46 -8.93
CA PHE A 561 -7.37 24.81 -9.47
C PHE A 561 -8.56 25.69 -9.12
N THR A 562 -8.29 26.81 -8.47
CA THR A 562 -9.31 27.80 -8.11
C THR A 562 -9.70 28.58 -9.37
N VAL A 563 -10.98 28.55 -9.70
CA VAL A 563 -11.51 29.17 -10.91
C VAL A 563 -12.99 29.53 -10.71
N THR A 564 -13.43 30.60 -11.32
CA THR A 564 -14.84 31.03 -11.35
C THR A 564 -15.51 30.63 -12.66
N VAL A 565 -16.86 30.55 -12.67
CA VAL A 565 -17.63 30.28 -13.90
C VAL A 565 -17.39 31.37 -14.95
N ALA A 566 -17.22 32.61 -14.53
CA ALA A 566 -16.89 33.73 -15.43
C ALA A 566 -15.53 33.55 -16.13
N GLN A 567 -14.51 33.07 -15.38
CA GLN A 567 -13.20 32.73 -15.97
C GLN A 567 -13.29 31.55 -16.95
N VAL A 568 -14.05 30.50 -16.58
CA VAL A 568 -14.29 29.36 -17.47
C VAL A 568 -14.99 29.82 -18.77
N ALA A 569 -15.98 30.68 -18.66
CA ALA A 569 -16.68 31.24 -19.82
C ALA A 569 -15.73 32.04 -20.73
N ALA A 570 -14.88 32.87 -20.13
CA ALA A 570 -13.85 33.62 -20.86
C ALA A 570 -12.84 32.67 -21.55
N GLU A 571 -12.38 31.62 -20.86
CA GLU A 571 -11.51 30.60 -21.44
C GLU A 571 -12.16 29.85 -22.64
N ALA A 572 -13.49 29.67 -22.60
CA ALA A 572 -14.27 29.07 -23.67
C ALA A 572 -14.59 30.04 -24.84
N GLY A 573 -14.43 31.34 -24.62
CA GLY A 573 -14.90 32.39 -25.52
C GLY A 573 -16.42 32.40 -25.63
N LEU A 574 -17.12 32.18 -24.51
CA LEU A 574 -18.57 32.09 -24.39
C LEU A 574 -19.07 33.04 -23.29
N GLU A 575 -20.33 33.47 -23.43
CA GLU A 575 -21.05 34.10 -22.33
C GLU A 575 -21.65 33.07 -21.41
N HIS A 576 -21.88 33.43 -20.15
CA HIS A 576 -22.53 32.56 -19.19
C HIS A 576 -23.73 33.21 -18.52
N GLU A 577 -24.70 32.40 -18.19
CA GLU A 577 -25.85 32.73 -17.36
C GLU A 577 -25.71 32.03 -16.01
N PRO A 578 -25.80 32.74 -14.87
CA PRO A 578 -25.77 32.08 -13.55
C PRO A 578 -26.98 31.15 -13.37
N LEU A 579 -26.76 30.01 -12.73
CA LEU A 579 -27.87 29.14 -12.34
C LEU A 579 -28.55 29.66 -11.06
N PRO A 580 -29.90 29.79 -11.08
CA PRO A 580 -30.64 30.31 -9.91
C PRO A 580 -30.37 29.49 -8.65
N GLY A 581 -30.00 30.14 -7.56
CA GLY A 581 -29.73 29.51 -6.26
C GLY A 581 -28.40 28.75 -6.16
N LEU A 582 -27.58 28.78 -7.20
CA LEU A 582 -26.28 28.08 -7.26
C LEU A 582 -25.16 29.11 -7.61
N PRO A 583 -24.54 29.76 -6.62
CA PRO A 583 -23.60 30.88 -6.87
C PRO A 583 -22.31 30.47 -7.62
N HIS A 584 -21.99 29.19 -7.64
CA HIS A 584 -20.78 28.64 -8.29
C HIS A 584 -21.12 27.81 -9.51
N ALA A 585 -22.33 27.94 -10.07
CA ALA A 585 -22.78 27.26 -11.26
C ALA A 585 -23.32 28.21 -12.31
N GLY A 586 -23.21 27.82 -13.57
CA GLY A 586 -23.70 28.58 -14.70
C GLY A 586 -23.87 27.74 -15.97
N VAL A 587 -24.58 28.34 -16.94
CA VAL A 587 -24.74 27.77 -18.28
C VAL A 587 -23.95 28.60 -19.28
N LEU A 588 -23.04 27.94 -20.01
CA LEU A 588 -22.37 28.52 -21.16
C LEU A 588 -23.13 28.09 -22.42
N ARG A 589 -23.45 29.03 -23.29
CA ARG A 589 -24.17 28.72 -24.54
C ARG A 589 -23.35 29.06 -25.77
N VAL A 590 -23.36 28.10 -26.72
CA VAL A 590 -22.78 28.38 -28.06
C VAL A 590 -23.60 29.48 -28.74
N PRO A 591 -22.97 30.55 -29.29
CA PRO A 591 -23.71 31.63 -29.94
C PRO A 591 -24.63 31.10 -31.03
N LEU A 592 -25.82 31.69 -31.13
CA LEU A 592 -26.70 31.48 -32.30
C LEU A 592 -25.97 32.05 -33.52
N THR A 593 -25.76 31.26 -34.54
CA THR A 593 -25.26 31.77 -35.82
C THR A 593 -26.30 32.78 -36.39
N THR A 594 -25.90 34.06 -36.47
CA THR A 594 -26.68 35.10 -37.16
C THR A 594 -26.78 34.81 -38.65
#